data_78dac9570f2fba4f34d1ba8754dc8b55
#
_entry.id   78dac9570f2fba4f34d1ba8754dc8b55
#
_cell.length_a   1.000
_cell.length_b   1.000
_cell.length_c   1.000
_cell.angle_alpha   90.00
_cell.angle_beta   90.00
_cell.angle_gamma   90.00
#
_symmetry.space_group_name_H-M   'P 1'
#
loop_
_entity.id
_entity.type
_entity.pdbx_description
1 polymer ?
#
loop_
_entity_poly.entity_id
_entity_poly.type
_entity_poly.pdbx_seq_one_letter_code
_entity_poly.pdbx_strand_id
1 'polypeptide(L)' 'MVDRVRNLQPGQRFRLKRTGDRYELLGHKRDTPGGTQYVVRRSGFAKPSTLHHSCHVVLIQDDPS' A
#
# COMPACT_ATOMS: atom_id res chain seq x y z
N MET A 1 -4.09 12.91 -7.36
CA MET A 1 -4.97 11.79 -7.00
C MET A 1 -4.12 10.54 -6.80
N VAL A 2 -4.30 9.85 -5.67
CA VAL A 2 -3.51 8.66 -5.36
C VAL A 2 -4.14 7.46 -6.07
N ASP A 3 -3.40 6.86 -7.00
CA ASP A 3 -3.86 5.67 -7.70
C ASP A 3 -2.82 4.55 -7.73
N ARG A 4 -1.63 4.79 -7.18
CA ARG A 4 -0.55 3.81 -7.14
C ARG A 4 0.14 3.83 -5.80
N VAL A 5 0.75 2.69 -5.45
CA VAL A 5 1.45 2.54 -4.16
C VAL A 5 2.50 3.63 -3.97
N ARG A 6 3.24 3.98 -5.01
CA ARG A 6 4.31 4.99 -4.92
C ARG A 6 3.81 6.39 -4.53
N ASN A 7 2.51 6.65 -4.71
CA ASN A 7 1.93 7.94 -4.38
C ASN A 7 1.38 8.00 -2.96
N LEU A 8 1.48 6.90 -2.23
CA LEU A 8 1.01 6.82 -0.85
C LEU A 8 2.06 7.35 0.11
N GLN A 9 1.60 7.83 1.26
CA GLN A 9 2.46 8.24 2.36
C GLN A 9 2.40 7.20 3.48
N PRO A 10 3.49 7.10 4.29
CA PRO A 10 3.50 6.16 5.41
C PRO A 10 2.30 6.38 6.34
N GLY A 11 1.69 5.28 6.76
CA GLY A 11 0.53 5.31 7.63
C GLY A 11 -0.81 5.39 6.90
N GLN A 12 -0.80 5.64 5.60
CA GLN A 12 -2.04 5.69 4.84
C GLN A 12 -2.59 4.29 4.60
N ARG A 13 -3.91 4.17 4.68
CA ARG A 13 -4.61 2.93 4.37
C ARG A 13 -5.14 2.99 2.96
N PHE A 14 -5.10 1.85 2.30
CA PHE A 14 -5.54 1.76 0.92
C PHE A 14 -6.10 0.37 0.64
N ARG A 15 -6.71 0.25 -0.52
CA ARG A 15 -7.26 -1.01 -0.98
C ARG A 15 -6.67 -1.31 -2.35
N LEU A 16 -6.27 -2.56 -2.58
CA LEU A 16 -5.84 -2.98 -3.91
C LEU A 16 -7.02 -2.92 -4.87
N LYS A 17 -6.83 -2.23 -5.97
CA LYS A 17 -7.88 -2.15 -6.98
C LYS A 17 -8.17 -3.51 -7.60
N ARG A 18 -7.15 -4.35 -7.71
CA ARG A 18 -7.24 -5.66 -8.34
C ARG A 18 -8.04 -6.66 -7.51
N THR A 19 -7.80 -6.71 -6.22
CA THR A 19 -8.37 -7.73 -5.34
C THR A 19 -9.36 -7.17 -4.33
N GLY A 20 -9.29 -5.88 -4.04
CA GLY A 20 -10.11 -5.25 -3.02
C GLY A 20 -9.60 -5.41 -1.60
N ASP A 21 -8.46 -6.05 -1.42
CA ASP A 21 -7.90 -6.26 -0.08
C ASP A 21 -7.40 -4.93 0.49
N ARG A 22 -7.53 -4.80 1.82
CA ARG A 22 -7.12 -3.60 2.53
C ARG A 22 -5.72 -3.75 3.09
N TYR A 23 -4.92 -2.71 2.94
CA TYR A 23 -3.54 -2.66 3.40
C TYR A 23 -3.23 -1.32 4.03
N GLU A 24 -2.15 -1.31 4.81
CA GLU A 24 -1.59 -0.08 5.38
C GLU A 24 -0.13 0.04 4.96
N LEU A 25 0.26 1.23 4.49
CA LEU A 25 1.65 1.47 4.11
C LEU A 25 2.50 1.72 5.36
N LEU A 26 3.57 0.93 5.52
CA LEU A 26 4.39 0.97 6.73
C LEU A 26 5.55 1.97 6.64
N GLY A 27 5.83 2.52 5.46
CA GLY A 27 6.87 3.53 5.30
C GLY A 27 8.24 3.00 4.93
N HIS A 28 8.38 1.70 4.75
CA HIS A 28 9.63 1.10 4.30
C HIS A 28 9.54 0.72 2.84
N LYS A 29 10.68 0.78 2.15
CA LYS A 29 10.73 0.36 0.75
C LYS A 29 12.02 -0.41 0.50
N ARG A 30 11.98 -1.25 -0.53
CA ARG A 30 13.14 -2.04 -0.96
C ARG A 30 13.31 -1.88 -2.46
N ASP A 31 14.52 -1.59 -2.89
CA ASP A 31 14.85 -1.56 -4.30
C ASP A 31 15.21 -2.96 -4.77
N THR A 32 14.56 -3.41 -5.83
CA THR A 32 14.80 -4.71 -6.44
C THR A 32 15.12 -4.52 -7.91
N PRO A 33 15.72 -5.54 -8.57
CA PRO A 33 15.97 -5.46 -10.01
C PRO A 33 14.73 -5.19 -10.85
N GLY A 34 13.55 -5.57 -10.35
CA GLY A 34 12.29 -5.33 -11.04
C GLY A 34 11.61 -4.02 -10.68
N GLY A 35 12.23 -3.19 -9.82
CA GLY A 35 11.68 -1.92 -9.37
C GLY A 35 11.62 -1.84 -7.86
N THR A 36 11.08 -0.72 -7.37
CA THR A 36 10.93 -0.50 -5.92
C THR A 36 9.68 -1.20 -5.40
N GLN A 37 9.83 -1.89 -4.28
CA GLN A 37 8.70 -2.52 -3.58
C GLN A 37 8.51 -1.85 -2.23
N TYR A 38 7.26 -1.57 -1.90
CA TYR A 38 6.89 -0.94 -0.64
C TYR A 38 6.40 -1.98 0.35
N VAL A 39 6.85 -1.85 1.60
CA VAL A 39 6.41 -2.75 2.67
C VAL A 39 5.05 -2.28 3.16
N VAL A 40 4.10 -3.20 3.15
CA VAL A 40 2.74 -2.93 3.58
C VAL A 40 2.28 -4.04 4.53
N ARG A 41 1.19 -3.78 5.24
CA ARG A 41 0.58 -4.79 6.10
C ARG A 41 -0.88 -4.95 5.72
N ARG A 42 -1.27 -6.19 5.47
CA ARG A 42 -2.66 -6.49 5.16
C ARG A 42 -3.49 -6.41 6.44
N SER A 43 -4.66 -5.77 6.33
CA SER A 43 -5.59 -5.66 7.45
C SER A 43 -5.99 -7.04 7.98
N GLY A 44 -5.83 -7.25 9.27
CA GLY A 44 -6.11 -8.53 9.91
C GLY A 44 -4.96 -9.52 9.89
N PHE A 45 -3.81 -9.15 9.30
CA PHE A 45 -2.64 -10.02 9.25
C PHE A 45 -1.47 -9.38 9.98
N ALA A 46 -0.72 -10.19 10.74
CA ALA A 46 0.42 -9.69 11.49
C ALA A 46 1.67 -9.56 10.64
N LYS A 47 1.83 -10.39 9.62
CA LYS A 47 3.05 -10.41 8.80
C LYS A 47 2.99 -9.32 7.74
N PRO A 48 4.11 -8.59 7.54
CA PRO A 48 4.16 -7.61 6.46
C PRO A 48 4.23 -8.29 5.10
N SER A 49 3.79 -7.54 4.10
CA SER A 49 3.89 -7.95 2.69
C SER A 49 4.58 -6.84 1.91
N THR A 50 4.85 -7.09 0.63
CA THR A 50 5.42 -6.08 -0.24
C THR A 50 4.55 -5.93 -1.48
N LEU A 51 4.48 -4.69 -1.97
CA LEU A 51 3.77 -4.39 -3.21
C LEU A 51 4.68 -3.57 -4.11
N HIS A 52 4.62 -3.86 -5.41
CA HIS A 52 5.37 -3.11 -6.42
C HIS A 52 4.87 -1.66 -6.45
N HIS A 53 5.78 -0.71 -6.72
CA HIS A 53 5.43 0.71 -6.71
C HIS A 53 4.35 1.08 -7.73
N SER A 54 4.18 0.28 -8.78
CA SER A 54 3.20 0.55 -9.84
C SER A 54 1.85 -0.13 -9.59
N CYS A 55 1.68 -0.84 -8.47
CA CYS A 55 0.39 -1.47 -8.17
C CYS A 55 -0.71 -0.42 -8.07
N HIS A 56 -1.84 -0.70 -8.70
CA HIS A 56 -3.00 0.18 -8.64
C HIS A 56 -3.73 0.01 -7.31
N VAL A 57 -4.01 1.14 -6.66
CA VAL A 57 -4.66 1.16 -5.34
C VAL A 57 -5.76 2.21 -5.31
N VAL A 58 -6.65 2.06 -4.35
CA VAL A 58 -7.68 3.06 -4.04
C VAL A 58 -7.45 3.51 -2.61
N LEU A 59 -7.22 4.80 -2.43
CA LEU A 59 -7.00 5.36 -1.10
C LEU A 59 -8.28 5.24 -0.27
N ILE A 60 -8.14 4.68 0.93
CA ILE A 60 -9.24 4.63 1.88
C ILE A 60 -9.12 5.87 2.76
N GLN A 61 -10.09 6.75 2.65
CA GLN A 61 -10.14 7.91 3.52
C GLN A 61 -10.97 7.55 4.74
N ASP A 62 -10.27 7.39 5.87
CA ASP A 62 -10.96 7.28 7.14
C ASP A 62 -11.44 8.67 7.51
N ASP A 63 -12.73 8.83 7.56
CA ASP A 63 -13.32 10.09 7.97
C ASP A 63 -13.11 10.24 9.48
N PRO A 64 -12.33 11.22 9.93
CA PRO A 64 -12.07 11.42 11.36
C PRO A 64 -13.24 12.12 12.01
N SER A 65 -14.35 11.51 12.00
CA SER A 65 -15.51 12.13 12.66
C SER A 65 -15.46 12.00 14.16
#